data_8dd325eda8b2938fdf83d106348fc3d3
#
_entry.id   8dd325eda8b2938fdf83d106348fc3d3
#
_cell.length_a   1.000
_cell.length_b   1.000
_cell.length_c   1.000
_cell.angle_alpha   90.00
_cell.angle_beta   90.00
_cell.angle_gamma   90.00
#
_symmetry.space_group_name_H-M   'P 1'
#
loop_
_entity.id
_entity.type
_entity.pdbx_description
1 polymer ?
#
loop_
_entity_poly.entity_id
_entity_poly.type
_entity_poly.pdbx_seq_one_letter_code
_entity_poly.pdbx_strand_id
1 'polypeptide(L)'
;MKKLLVMAMAFMLVLSLNSTFVFATDSKIDSVAELKKQISENMKDGCLSVNEKEYLKANTDEKTAALFITEKFDEAVGILNDKEEVTEIKITGTMSLKEIYDLGDGCKLIVELSDMSDNNNSLISPLATSGSSEMWKAYGNRYFTASATVATAVGSVELSLENHYILSANGIDENYGKADYTAVGLNNISISKKSPVITDSAARTPGASDVNMYCTYTIKQTSGSSSSYKLSTKVNYLALDKTNKKIKVGHVWNLTKI
;
A
#
# COMPACT_ATOMS: atom_id res chain seq x y z
N MET A 1 45.86 -44.50 0.87
CA MET A 1 46.08 -43.08 1.28
C MET A 1 45.43 -42.05 0.37
N LYS A 2 45.53 -42.11 -0.98
CA LYS A 2 44.91 -41.11 -1.87
C LYS A 2 43.36 -41.00 -1.77
N LYS A 3 42.63 -42.11 -1.55
CA LYS A 3 41.16 -42.11 -1.41
C LYS A 3 40.69 -41.49 -0.10
N LEU A 4 41.46 -41.56 0.98
CA LEU A 4 41.13 -40.97 2.27
C LEU A 4 41.28 -39.43 2.21
N LEU A 5 42.30 -38.94 1.48
CA LEU A 5 42.54 -37.51 1.30
C LEU A 5 41.44 -36.83 0.50
N VAL A 6 40.91 -37.49 -0.56
CA VAL A 6 39.81 -36.97 -1.37
C VAL A 6 38.50 -36.91 -0.58
N MET A 7 38.26 -37.90 0.30
CA MET A 7 37.08 -37.93 1.15
C MET A 7 37.14 -36.84 2.24
N ALA A 8 38.31 -36.56 2.81
CA ALA A 8 38.52 -35.48 3.78
C ALA A 8 38.36 -34.10 3.13
N MET A 9 38.84 -33.88 1.89
CA MET A 9 38.62 -32.65 1.15
C MET A 9 37.15 -32.44 0.77
N ALA A 10 36.42 -33.49 0.39
CA ALA A 10 34.99 -33.41 0.09
C ALA A 10 34.18 -33.05 1.36
N PHE A 11 34.58 -33.58 2.52
CA PHE A 11 33.93 -33.29 3.78
C PHE A 11 34.20 -31.85 4.26
N MET A 12 35.39 -31.32 4.03
CA MET A 12 35.70 -29.91 4.31
C MET A 12 34.99 -28.93 3.35
N LEU A 13 34.79 -29.31 2.09
CA LEU A 13 34.04 -28.52 1.12
C LEU A 13 32.54 -28.46 1.45
N VAL A 14 31.98 -29.55 1.96
CA VAL A 14 30.57 -29.59 2.42
C VAL A 14 30.39 -28.79 3.71
N LEU A 15 31.39 -28.74 4.58
CA LEU A 15 31.37 -27.92 5.79
C LEU A 15 31.58 -26.40 5.49
N SER A 16 32.26 -26.06 4.39
CA SER A 16 32.45 -24.65 3.99
C SER A 16 31.26 -24.07 3.21
N LEU A 17 30.36 -24.91 2.68
CA LEU A 17 29.13 -24.48 2.03
C LEU A 17 27.98 -24.30 3.00
N ASN A 18 28.07 -24.83 4.22
CA ASN A 18 27.23 -24.39 5.33
C ASN A 18 27.89 -23.16 5.98
N SER A 19 27.90 -22.02 5.29
CA SER A 19 27.91 -20.74 5.97
C SER A 19 26.62 -20.70 6.80
N THR A 20 26.63 -21.36 7.95
CA THR A 20 25.70 -21.07 9.02
C THR A 20 25.84 -19.56 9.23
N PHE A 21 24.83 -18.81 8.83
CA PHE A 21 24.64 -17.48 9.37
C PHE A 21 24.62 -17.69 10.88
N VAL A 22 25.75 -17.37 11.52
CA VAL A 22 25.81 -17.24 12.98
C VAL A 22 25.04 -15.97 13.26
N PHE A 23 23.71 -16.10 13.30
CA PHE A 23 22.90 -15.10 13.95
C PHE A 23 23.37 -15.09 15.39
N ALA A 24 24.00 -14.01 15.80
CA ALA A 24 24.44 -13.81 17.17
C ALA A 24 23.24 -14.11 18.09
N THR A 25 23.50 -14.99 19.03
CA THR A 25 22.63 -15.47 20.09
C THR A 25 21.53 -14.50 20.53
N ASP A 26 20.28 -15.00 20.48
CA ASP A 26 19.13 -14.74 21.38
C ASP A 26 18.83 -13.31 21.90
N SER A 27 19.39 -12.24 21.37
CA SER A 27 18.95 -10.91 21.73
C SER A 27 17.76 -10.51 20.86
N LYS A 28 16.60 -10.44 21.47
CA LYS A 28 15.39 -9.89 20.85
C LYS A 28 15.69 -8.48 20.35
N ILE A 29 15.35 -8.19 19.10
CA ILE A 29 15.44 -6.83 18.53
C ILE A 29 14.37 -5.98 19.21
N ASP A 30 14.75 -5.11 20.14
CA ASP A 30 13.86 -4.36 21.02
C ASP A 30 13.83 -2.85 20.75
N SER A 31 14.53 -2.41 19.69
CA SER A 31 14.52 -1.02 19.25
C SER A 31 14.47 -0.88 17.73
N VAL A 32 13.83 0.19 17.25
CA VAL A 32 13.76 0.50 15.81
C VAL A 32 15.15 0.74 15.22
N ALA A 33 16.05 1.34 16.00
CA ALA A 33 17.44 1.58 15.57
C ALA A 33 18.19 0.26 15.32
N GLU A 34 18.06 -0.71 16.22
CA GLU A 34 18.66 -2.03 16.04
C GLU A 34 18.00 -2.79 14.89
N LEU A 35 16.67 -2.70 14.74
CA LEU A 35 15.97 -3.31 13.60
C LEU A 35 16.49 -2.75 12.26
N LYS A 36 16.61 -1.43 12.11
CA LYS A 36 17.17 -0.80 10.91
C LYS A 36 18.60 -1.23 10.64
N LYS A 37 19.42 -1.33 11.67
CA LYS A 37 20.81 -1.81 11.58
C LYS A 37 20.82 -3.26 11.06
N GLN A 38 20.02 -4.16 11.64
CA GLN A 38 19.93 -5.55 11.22
C GLN A 38 19.41 -5.68 9.77
N ILE A 39 18.44 -4.87 9.38
CA ILE A 39 17.97 -4.79 7.99
C ILE A 39 19.14 -4.39 7.07
N SER A 40 19.86 -3.32 7.40
CA SER A 40 20.97 -2.81 6.59
C SER A 40 22.12 -3.80 6.47
N GLU A 41 22.47 -4.51 7.54
CA GLU A 41 23.54 -5.52 7.56
C GLU A 41 23.18 -6.78 6.73
N ASN A 42 21.90 -7.15 6.69
CA ASN A 42 21.43 -8.33 5.97
C ASN A 42 20.97 -8.03 4.55
N MET A 43 20.72 -6.77 4.20
CA MET A 43 20.23 -6.38 2.87
C MET A 43 21.36 -6.48 1.84
N LYS A 44 21.26 -7.45 0.93
CA LYS A 44 22.16 -7.61 -0.20
C LYS A 44 21.46 -7.18 -1.48
N ASP A 45 22.14 -6.39 -2.30
CA ASP A 45 21.62 -5.90 -3.59
C ASP A 45 20.25 -5.17 -3.45
N GLY A 46 20.04 -4.48 -2.31
CA GLY A 46 18.81 -3.76 -2.04
C GLY A 46 17.61 -4.62 -1.62
N CYS A 47 17.81 -5.92 -1.37
CA CYS A 47 16.75 -6.84 -1.01
C CYS A 47 17.13 -7.75 0.16
N LEU A 48 16.14 -8.05 1.01
CA LEU A 48 16.22 -9.12 2.01
C LEU A 48 15.70 -10.43 1.41
N SER A 49 16.40 -11.52 1.66
CA SER A 49 15.92 -12.86 1.35
C SER A 49 14.69 -13.24 2.21
N VAL A 50 13.97 -14.28 1.80
CA VAL A 50 12.83 -14.79 2.57
C VAL A 50 13.25 -15.20 3.98
N ASN A 51 14.37 -15.90 4.11
CA ASN A 51 14.87 -16.37 5.41
C ASN A 51 15.27 -15.20 6.34
N GLU A 52 15.87 -14.15 5.79
CA GLU A 52 16.22 -12.95 6.56
C GLU A 52 14.97 -12.20 7.06
N LYS A 53 13.93 -12.11 6.25
CA LYS A 53 12.64 -11.53 6.66
C LYS A 53 11.97 -12.36 7.76
N GLU A 54 11.96 -13.69 7.62
CA GLU A 54 11.42 -14.60 8.64
C GLU A 54 12.20 -14.49 9.95
N TYR A 55 13.54 -14.39 9.87
CA TYR A 55 14.38 -14.17 11.04
C TYR A 55 14.07 -12.84 11.73
N LEU A 56 14.05 -11.73 10.99
CA LEU A 56 13.75 -10.40 11.54
C LEU A 56 12.35 -10.39 12.19
N LYS A 57 11.36 -10.97 11.53
CA LYS A 57 10.00 -11.07 12.04
C LYS A 57 9.92 -11.90 13.33
N ALA A 58 10.64 -13.01 13.42
CA ALA A 58 10.64 -13.89 14.59
C ALA A 58 11.38 -13.29 15.80
N ASN A 59 12.40 -12.45 15.54
CA ASN A 59 13.28 -11.92 16.58
C ASN A 59 12.99 -10.45 16.94
N THR A 60 12.16 -9.73 16.19
CA THR A 60 11.73 -8.38 16.55
C THR A 60 10.61 -8.43 17.57
N ASP A 61 10.74 -7.66 18.65
CA ASP A 61 9.63 -7.52 19.59
C ASP A 61 8.47 -6.78 18.92
N GLU A 62 7.25 -7.12 19.35
CA GLU A 62 6.04 -6.62 18.71
C GLU A 62 5.84 -5.11 18.85
N LYS A 63 6.35 -4.49 19.93
CA LYS A 63 6.31 -3.04 20.13
C LYS A 63 7.24 -2.35 19.12
N THR A 64 8.43 -2.87 18.93
CA THR A 64 9.40 -2.38 17.96
C THR A 64 8.88 -2.52 16.53
N ALA A 65 8.27 -3.64 16.18
CA ALA A 65 7.63 -3.84 14.88
C ALA A 65 6.49 -2.82 14.64
N ALA A 66 5.68 -2.56 15.66
CA ALA A 66 4.59 -1.59 15.61
C ALA A 66 5.11 -0.15 15.42
N LEU A 67 6.15 0.24 16.15
CA LEU A 67 6.81 1.54 16.01
C LEU A 67 7.39 1.71 14.60
N PHE A 68 8.10 0.71 14.11
CA PHE A 68 8.72 0.74 12.80
C PHE A 68 7.70 0.90 11.66
N ILE A 69 6.59 0.16 11.70
CA ILE A 69 5.52 0.32 10.70
C ILE A 69 4.88 1.71 10.77
N THR A 70 4.65 2.24 11.97
CA THR A 70 4.08 3.58 12.11
C THR A 70 5.02 4.65 11.56
N GLU A 71 6.32 4.53 11.81
CA GLU A 71 7.33 5.40 11.22
C GLU A 71 7.31 5.34 9.69
N LYS A 72 7.22 4.13 9.11
CA LYS A 72 7.14 3.96 7.66
C LYS A 72 5.83 4.49 7.06
N PHE A 73 4.72 4.47 7.78
CA PHE A 73 3.50 5.17 7.38
C PHE A 73 3.67 6.69 7.36
N ASP A 74 4.38 7.25 8.33
CA ASP A 74 4.67 8.68 8.37
C ASP A 74 5.59 9.09 7.21
N GLU A 75 6.60 8.29 6.89
CA GLU A 75 7.46 8.47 5.72
C GLU A 75 6.64 8.38 4.41
N ALA A 76 5.74 7.40 4.29
CA ALA A 76 4.86 7.26 3.14
C ALA A 76 4.00 8.50 2.90
N VAL A 77 3.43 9.09 3.96
CA VAL A 77 2.67 10.35 3.87
C VAL A 77 3.59 11.49 3.43
N GLY A 78 4.83 11.57 3.92
CA GLY A 78 5.82 12.56 3.51
C GLY A 78 6.09 12.49 2.00
N ILE A 79 6.46 11.31 1.51
CA ILE A 79 6.75 11.05 0.09
C ILE A 79 5.55 11.46 -0.81
N LEU A 80 4.34 11.09 -0.44
CA LEU A 80 3.15 11.44 -1.20
C LEU A 80 2.86 12.96 -1.20
N ASN A 81 3.16 13.65 -0.11
CA ASN A 81 2.99 15.10 -0.02
C ASN A 81 4.05 15.87 -0.81
N ASP A 82 5.28 15.38 -0.81
CA ASP A 82 6.42 16.01 -1.51
C ASP A 82 6.43 15.69 -3.01
N LYS A 83 5.50 14.86 -3.47
CA LYS A 83 5.38 14.39 -4.87
C LYS A 83 6.67 13.77 -5.39
N GLU A 84 7.36 13.00 -4.54
CA GLU A 84 8.51 12.23 -4.98
C GLU A 84 8.14 11.26 -6.11
N GLU A 85 9.10 10.98 -6.98
CA GLU A 85 8.86 10.14 -8.15
C GLU A 85 8.46 8.72 -7.75
N VAL A 86 7.45 8.20 -8.44
CA VAL A 86 7.04 6.80 -8.32
C VAL A 86 8.18 5.91 -8.78
N THR A 87 8.64 5.02 -7.92
CA THR A 87 9.76 4.11 -8.23
C THR A 87 9.37 3.07 -9.28
N GLU A 88 8.11 2.63 -9.28
CA GLU A 88 7.62 1.62 -10.20
C GLU A 88 6.10 1.76 -10.43
N ILE A 89 5.68 1.74 -11.69
CA ILE A 89 4.26 1.68 -12.09
C ILE A 89 4.00 0.34 -12.76
N LYS A 90 3.09 -0.44 -12.20
CA LYS A 90 2.62 -1.70 -12.80
C LYS A 90 1.15 -1.60 -13.16
N ILE A 91 0.84 -1.86 -14.42
CA ILE A 91 -0.55 -2.06 -14.86
C ILE A 91 -0.88 -3.54 -14.66
N THR A 92 -1.76 -3.83 -13.70
CA THR A 92 -2.17 -5.19 -13.35
C THR A 92 -3.52 -5.57 -13.97
N GLY A 93 -3.69 -5.27 -15.24
CA GLY A 93 -4.94 -5.53 -15.97
C GLY A 93 -5.60 -4.25 -16.49
N THR A 94 -6.78 -4.40 -17.07
CA THR A 94 -7.51 -3.30 -17.72
C THR A 94 -8.16 -2.30 -16.76
N MET A 95 -8.15 -2.57 -15.44
CA MET A 95 -8.93 -1.84 -14.45
C MET A 95 -8.21 -1.54 -13.14
N SER A 96 -6.91 -1.83 -13.03
CA SER A 96 -6.13 -1.54 -11.84
C SER A 96 -4.75 -0.98 -12.16
N LEU A 97 -4.35 0.00 -11.38
CA LEU A 97 -3.03 0.62 -11.38
C LEU A 97 -2.36 0.31 -10.05
N LYS A 98 -1.09 -0.04 -10.10
CA LYS A 98 -0.25 -0.25 -8.93
C LYS A 98 0.97 0.64 -9.00
N GLU A 99 1.11 1.52 -8.02
CA GLU A 99 2.26 2.39 -7.84
C GLU A 99 3.09 1.87 -6.66
N ILE A 100 4.41 1.86 -6.81
CA ILE A 100 5.32 1.40 -5.76
C ILE A 100 6.34 2.50 -5.49
N TYR A 101 6.44 2.89 -4.22
CA TYR A 101 7.41 3.86 -3.72
C TYR A 101 8.38 3.17 -2.78
N ASP A 102 9.66 3.51 -2.85
CA ASP A 102 10.67 3.03 -1.91
C ASP A 102 10.65 3.90 -0.65
N LEU A 103 10.50 3.26 0.51
CA LEU A 103 10.52 3.92 1.82
C LEU A 103 11.89 3.73 2.53
N GLY A 104 12.91 3.25 1.81
CA GLY A 104 14.17 2.86 2.44
C GLY A 104 14.04 1.62 3.34
N ASP A 105 15.17 1.13 3.86
CA ASP A 105 15.24 -0.03 4.74
C ASP A 105 14.52 -1.28 4.15
N GLY A 106 14.51 -1.44 2.81
CA GLY A 106 13.80 -2.51 2.11
C GLY A 106 12.29 -2.46 2.26
N CYS A 107 11.73 -1.34 2.72
CA CYS A 107 10.31 -1.10 2.89
C CYS A 107 9.70 -0.43 1.67
N LYS A 108 8.42 -0.65 1.43
CA LYS A 108 7.71 -0.12 0.27
C LYS A 108 6.34 0.40 0.66
N LEU A 109 5.95 1.53 0.07
CA LEU A 109 4.55 1.92 -0.06
C LEU A 109 4.03 1.37 -1.38
N ILE A 110 2.96 0.62 -1.33
CA ILE A 110 2.26 0.09 -2.48
C ILE A 110 0.87 0.73 -2.51
N VAL A 111 0.57 1.44 -3.59
CA VAL A 111 -0.74 2.02 -3.83
C VAL A 111 -1.41 1.24 -4.94
N GLU A 112 -2.60 0.74 -4.68
CA GLU A 112 -3.41 0.07 -5.69
C GLU A 112 -4.71 0.85 -5.91
N LEU A 113 -4.96 1.17 -7.16
CA LEU A 113 -6.16 1.86 -7.61
C LEU A 113 -6.93 0.95 -8.55
N SER A 114 -8.20 0.78 -8.32
CA SER A 114 -9.07 0.04 -9.25
C SER A 114 -10.38 0.77 -9.46
N ASP A 115 -10.88 0.72 -10.69
CA ASP A 115 -12.20 1.22 -11.04
C ASP A 115 -12.97 0.10 -11.72
N MET A 116 -13.94 -0.43 -11.02
CA MET A 116 -14.76 -1.53 -11.49
C MET A 116 -16.17 -1.08 -11.79
N SER A 117 -16.78 -1.77 -12.73
CA SER A 117 -18.21 -1.64 -13.01
C SER A 117 -18.86 -3.00 -12.87
N ASP A 118 -20.14 -3.02 -12.56
CA ASP A 118 -20.93 -4.24 -12.57
C ASP A 118 -20.99 -4.89 -13.98
N ASN A 119 -20.54 -4.17 -15.02
CA ASN A 119 -20.45 -4.64 -16.41
C ASN A 119 -19.00 -4.52 -16.93
N ASN A 120 -18.39 -5.63 -17.18
CA ASN A 120 -16.97 -5.91 -17.48
C ASN A 120 -16.33 -5.23 -18.73
N ASN A 121 -16.66 -4.01 -19.10
CA ASN A 121 -16.12 -3.37 -20.30
C ASN A 121 -15.65 -1.93 -20.06
N SER A 122 -14.51 -1.74 -19.42
CA SER A 122 -13.84 -0.44 -19.51
C SER A 122 -12.32 -0.56 -19.41
N LEU A 123 -11.64 -0.07 -20.44
CA LEU A 123 -10.19 0.10 -20.50
C LEU A 123 -9.79 1.27 -19.60
N ILE A 124 -8.89 1.04 -18.66
CA ILE A 124 -8.16 2.11 -17.97
C ILE A 124 -7.06 2.56 -18.93
N SER A 125 -7.03 3.84 -19.27
CA SER A 125 -5.86 4.44 -19.89
C SER A 125 -5.02 5.05 -18.77
N PRO A 126 -3.78 4.60 -18.55
CA PRO A 126 -2.93 5.20 -17.54
C PRO A 126 -2.52 6.59 -18.02
N LEU A 127 -2.93 7.62 -17.30
CA LEU A 127 -2.25 8.90 -17.32
C LEU A 127 -1.57 9.04 -15.96
N ALA A 128 -0.29 8.66 -15.97
CA ALA A 128 0.53 8.72 -14.78
C ALA A 128 0.82 10.17 -14.41
N THR A 129 0.54 10.50 -13.22
CA THR A 129 1.38 11.19 -12.23
C THR A 129 0.54 11.40 -10.99
N SER A 130 0.98 10.82 -9.88
CA SER A 130 0.40 11.00 -8.54
C SER A 130 -1.14 11.09 -8.49
N GLY A 131 -1.80 9.94 -8.46
CA GLY A 131 -3.17 9.85 -7.93
C GLY A 131 -4.32 10.27 -8.84
N SER A 132 -4.16 10.41 -10.15
CA SER A 132 -5.29 10.71 -11.05
C SER A 132 -5.32 9.82 -12.29
N SER A 133 -6.52 9.32 -12.63
CA SER A 133 -6.81 8.67 -13.91
C SER A 133 -8.03 9.32 -14.56
N GLU A 134 -8.01 9.48 -15.88
CA GLU A 134 -9.14 10.03 -16.62
C GLU A 134 -9.68 9.02 -17.63
N MET A 135 -11.00 8.83 -17.69
CA MET A 135 -11.60 7.89 -18.64
C MET A 135 -13.07 8.14 -18.95
N TRP A 136 -13.50 7.71 -20.14
CA TRP A 136 -14.91 7.68 -20.51
C TRP A 136 -15.58 6.42 -19.98
N LYS A 137 -16.66 6.58 -19.22
CA LYS A 137 -17.45 5.51 -18.61
C LYS A 137 -18.92 5.59 -19.07
N ALA A 138 -19.51 4.44 -19.36
CA ALA A 138 -20.94 4.35 -19.60
C ALA A 138 -21.73 4.63 -18.31
N TYR A 139 -23.00 5.08 -18.45
CA TYR A 139 -23.91 5.24 -17.32
C TYR A 139 -24.08 3.92 -16.55
N GLY A 140 -24.32 4.02 -15.25
CA GLY A 140 -24.53 2.88 -14.35
C GLY A 140 -23.76 3.00 -13.04
N ASN A 141 -23.87 1.96 -12.23
CA ASN A 141 -23.16 1.84 -10.96
C ASN A 141 -21.69 1.56 -11.18
N ARG A 142 -20.87 2.19 -10.37
CA ARG A 142 -19.41 2.12 -10.39
C ARG A 142 -18.86 2.10 -8.99
N TYR A 143 -17.65 1.60 -8.82
CA TYR A 143 -16.89 1.79 -7.61
C TYR A 143 -15.41 1.98 -7.91
N PHE A 144 -14.82 2.94 -7.22
CA PHE A 144 -13.41 3.26 -7.26
C PHE A 144 -12.79 2.88 -5.93
N THR A 145 -11.80 2.00 -5.97
CA THR A 145 -11.07 1.57 -4.77
C THR A 145 -9.67 2.16 -4.80
N ALA A 146 -9.27 2.76 -3.69
CA ALA A 146 -7.89 3.12 -3.42
C ALA A 146 -7.41 2.36 -2.18
N SER A 147 -6.25 1.71 -2.28
CA SER A 147 -5.57 1.13 -1.14
C SER A 147 -4.13 1.61 -1.03
N ALA A 148 -3.65 1.72 0.21
CA ALA A 148 -2.27 2.07 0.53
C ALA A 148 -1.71 1.03 1.50
N THR A 149 -0.71 0.27 1.03
CA THR A 149 -0.05 -0.78 1.82
C THR A 149 1.37 -0.37 2.13
N VAL A 150 1.70 -0.25 3.39
CA VAL A 150 3.09 -0.18 3.86
C VAL A 150 3.57 -1.59 4.15
N ALA A 151 4.54 -2.05 3.36
CA ALA A 151 5.15 -3.37 3.48
C ALA A 151 6.58 -3.24 4.01
N THR A 152 6.89 -3.94 5.08
CA THR A 152 8.20 -3.95 5.75
C THR A 152 8.76 -5.35 5.91
N ALA A 153 9.98 -5.46 6.43
CA ALA A 153 10.60 -6.76 6.73
C ALA A 153 9.86 -7.54 7.85
N VAL A 154 9.17 -6.84 8.74
CA VAL A 154 8.53 -7.44 9.93
C VAL A 154 7.00 -7.57 9.82
N GLY A 155 6.41 -7.01 8.79
CA GLY A 155 4.96 -7.11 8.55
C GLY A 155 4.46 -6.06 7.57
N SER A 156 3.15 -6.03 7.38
CA SER A 156 2.51 -5.04 6.51
C SER A 156 1.17 -4.58 7.07
N VAL A 157 0.81 -3.36 6.72
CA VAL A 157 -0.52 -2.79 6.99
C VAL A 157 -1.06 -2.20 5.70
N GLU A 158 -2.28 -2.54 5.37
CA GLU A 158 -3.05 -2.00 4.27
C GLU A 158 -4.25 -1.22 4.80
N LEU A 159 -4.51 -0.05 4.23
CA LEU A 159 -5.72 0.74 4.42
C LEU A 159 -6.41 0.85 3.08
N SER A 160 -7.72 0.60 3.00
CA SER A 160 -8.48 0.65 1.74
C SER A 160 -9.79 1.39 1.90
N LEU A 161 -10.16 2.14 0.85
CA LEU A 161 -11.42 2.87 0.74
C LEU A 161 -12.02 2.62 -0.63
N GLU A 162 -13.24 2.10 -0.65
CA GLU A 162 -14.05 1.87 -1.83
C GLU A 162 -15.19 2.89 -1.87
N ASN A 163 -15.24 3.66 -2.93
CA ASN A 163 -16.21 4.70 -3.21
C ASN A 163 -17.21 4.19 -4.27
N HIS A 164 -18.46 4.00 -3.91
CA HIS A 164 -19.53 3.61 -4.82
C HIS A 164 -20.28 4.84 -5.32
N TYR A 165 -20.37 4.98 -6.64
CA TYR A 165 -21.03 6.11 -7.29
C TYR A 165 -21.85 5.68 -8.52
N ILE A 166 -22.75 6.53 -8.95
CA ILE A 166 -23.66 6.29 -10.07
C ILE A 166 -23.43 7.35 -11.14
N LEU A 167 -23.21 6.90 -12.38
CA LEU A 167 -23.14 7.77 -13.55
C LEU A 167 -24.50 7.82 -14.26
N SER A 168 -24.98 9.02 -14.53
CA SER A 168 -26.27 9.23 -15.18
C SER A 168 -26.25 10.45 -16.12
N ALA A 169 -27.32 10.70 -16.85
CA ALA A 169 -27.49 11.90 -17.67
C ALA A 169 -27.41 13.20 -16.85
N ASN A 170 -27.62 13.12 -15.54
CA ASN A 170 -27.60 14.26 -14.61
C ASN A 170 -26.23 14.50 -13.98
N GLY A 171 -25.25 13.64 -14.23
CA GLY A 171 -23.90 13.71 -13.64
C GLY A 171 -23.53 12.50 -12.82
N ILE A 172 -22.82 12.74 -11.73
CA ILE A 172 -22.34 11.71 -10.80
C ILE A 172 -23.07 11.87 -9.48
N ASP A 173 -23.57 10.78 -8.94
CA ASP A 173 -24.13 10.70 -7.60
C ASP A 173 -23.29 9.74 -6.76
N GLU A 174 -22.85 10.17 -5.58
CA GLU A 174 -22.25 9.33 -4.57
C GLU A 174 -23.34 8.44 -3.97
N ASN A 175 -23.02 7.17 -3.77
CA ASN A 175 -23.99 6.22 -3.22
C ASN A 175 -23.62 5.86 -1.77
N TYR A 176 -22.51 5.18 -1.58
CA TYR A 176 -21.98 4.80 -0.28
C TYR A 176 -20.50 4.47 -0.36
N GLY A 177 -19.85 4.32 0.78
CA GLY A 177 -18.46 3.88 0.86
C GLY A 177 -18.27 2.66 1.73
N LYS A 178 -17.26 1.88 1.38
CA LYS A 178 -16.74 0.82 2.23
C LYS A 178 -15.29 1.13 2.55
N ALA A 179 -14.90 0.92 3.78
CA ALA A 179 -13.53 1.04 4.22
C ALA A 179 -13.09 -0.26 4.87
N ASP A 180 -11.85 -0.66 4.65
CA ASP A 180 -11.29 -1.83 5.30
C ASP A 180 -9.81 -1.63 5.62
N TYR A 181 -9.23 -2.56 6.39
CA TYR A 181 -7.82 -2.61 6.68
C TYR A 181 -7.37 -4.05 6.89
N THR A 182 -6.11 -4.31 6.60
CA THR A 182 -5.46 -5.60 6.86
C THR A 182 -4.11 -5.37 7.54
N ALA A 183 -3.80 -6.15 8.56
CA ALA A 183 -2.48 -6.18 9.20
C ALA A 183 -1.96 -7.61 9.17
N VAL A 184 -0.75 -7.79 8.64
CA VAL A 184 -0.10 -9.10 8.52
C VAL A 184 1.22 -9.08 9.28
N GLY A 185 1.41 -10.07 10.15
CA GLY A 185 2.65 -10.24 10.91
C GLY A 185 2.79 -9.33 12.15
N LEU A 186 1.72 -8.69 12.58
CA LEU A 186 1.72 -7.65 13.62
C LEU A 186 0.61 -7.93 14.65
N ASN A 187 0.94 -8.59 15.74
CA ASN A 187 -0.06 -8.97 16.75
C ASN A 187 -0.38 -7.84 17.74
N ASN A 188 0.50 -6.85 17.88
CA ASN A 188 0.39 -5.75 18.85
C ASN A 188 0.00 -4.40 18.24
N ILE A 189 -0.46 -4.41 17.00
CA ILE A 189 -1.10 -3.26 16.37
C ILE A 189 -2.61 -3.47 16.41
N SER A 190 -3.32 -2.51 16.94
CA SER A 190 -4.77 -2.40 16.80
C SER A 190 -5.08 -1.34 15.78
N ILE A 191 -5.77 -1.71 14.70
CA ILE A 191 -6.25 -0.76 13.71
C ILE A 191 -7.75 -0.61 13.93
N SER A 192 -8.20 0.62 13.96
CA SER A 192 -9.62 0.96 13.95
C SER A 192 -9.91 1.92 12.81
N LYS A 193 -11.13 1.87 12.30
CA LYS A 193 -11.61 2.78 11.25
C LYS A 193 -12.92 3.42 11.67
N LYS A 194 -13.13 4.66 11.22
CA LYS A 194 -14.47 5.30 11.29
C LYS A 194 -15.30 4.86 10.09
N SER A 195 -16.60 5.11 10.13
CA SER A 195 -17.42 4.98 8.93
C SER A 195 -16.94 5.97 7.86
N PRO A 196 -16.95 5.59 6.56
CA PRO A 196 -16.69 6.54 5.49
C PRO A 196 -17.62 7.76 5.56
N VAL A 197 -17.06 8.92 5.26
CA VAL A 197 -17.76 10.21 5.28
C VAL A 197 -17.80 10.74 3.86
N ILE A 198 -19.00 10.93 3.32
CA ILE A 198 -19.26 11.61 2.06
C ILE A 198 -19.22 13.11 2.33
N THR A 199 -18.35 13.84 1.67
CA THR A 199 -18.23 15.31 1.82
C THR A 199 -18.86 16.06 0.67
N ASP A 200 -18.94 15.43 -0.51
CA ASP A 200 -19.70 15.93 -1.65
C ASP A 200 -20.40 14.75 -2.31
N SER A 201 -21.72 14.76 -2.32
CA SER A 201 -22.53 13.63 -2.75
C SER A 201 -23.00 13.71 -4.20
N ALA A 202 -22.77 14.84 -4.90
CA ALA A 202 -23.27 14.99 -6.26
C ALA A 202 -22.45 15.96 -7.11
N ALA A 203 -21.98 15.49 -8.26
CA ALA A 203 -21.30 16.30 -9.26
C ALA A 203 -22.24 16.56 -10.45
N ARG A 204 -22.59 17.85 -10.69
CA ARG A 204 -23.57 18.27 -11.69
C ARG A 204 -22.98 19.07 -12.84
N THR A 205 -21.83 19.66 -12.67
CA THR A 205 -21.20 20.54 -13.64
C THR A 205 -19.90 19.94 -14.16
N PRO A 206 -19.81 19.57 -15.46
CA PRO A 206 -18.58 19.08 -16.04
C PRO A 206 -17.41 20.06 -15.86
N GLY A 207 -16.26 19.55 -15.44
CA GLY A 207 -15.04 20.32 -15.23
C GLY A 207 -15.01 21.16 -13.94
N ALA A 208 -16.13 21.26 -13.19
CA ALA A 208 -16.24 22.14 -12.02
C ALA A 208 -16.85 21.46 -10.78
N SER A 209 -17.17 20.19 -10.84
CA SER A 209 -17.75 19.46 -9.71
C SER A 209 -17.23 18.03 -9.62
N ASP A 210 -17.27 17.51 -8.41
CA ASP A 210 -16.80 16.17 -8.06
C ASP A 210 -17.66 15.54 -6.97
N VAL A 211 -17.46 14.27 -6.72
CA VAL A 211 -17.95 13.56 -5.52
C VAL A 211 -16.75 13.13 -4.69
N ASN A 212 -16.85 13.30 -3.38
CA ASN A 212 -15.74 13.12 -2.46
C ASN A 212 -16.12 12.27 -1.26
N MET A 213 -15.21 11.38 -0.89
CA MET A 213 -15.34 10.55 0.29
C MET A 213 -14.00 10.40 1.00
N TYR A 214 -14.04 10.21 2.31
CA TYR A 214 -12.85 9.81 3.07
C TYR A 214 -13.20 8.84 4.21
N CYS A 215 -12.19 8.12 4.66
CA CYS A 215 -12.22 7.33 5.89
C CYS A 215 -11.01 7.68 6.76
N THR A 216 -11.22 7.72 8.06
CA THR A 216 -10.16 7.88 9.06
C THR A 216 -9.82 6.52 9.66
N TYR A 217 -8.54 6.19 9.65
CA TYR A 217 -7.96 5.00 10.27
C TYR A 217 -7.07 5.44 11.44
N THR A 218 -7.13 4.72 12.53
CA THR A 218 -6.23 4.94 13.67
C THR A 218 -5.44 3.66 13.91
N ILE A 219 -4.12 3.77 13.80
CA ILE A 219 -3.16 2.71 14.13
C ILE A 219 -2.74 2.98 15.58
N LYS A 220 -3.14 2.10 16.47
CA LYS A 220 -2.83 2.18 17.89
C LYS A 220 -1.83 1.10 18.26
N GLN A 221 -0.79 1.50 18.93
CA GLN A 221 0.21 0.59 19.49
C GLN A 221 -0.17 0.21 20.92
N THR A 222 0.20 -0.98 21.35
CA THR A 222 -0.03 -1.45 22.73
C THR A 222 0.66 -0.57 23.76
N SER A 223 1.72 0.17 23.38
CA SER A 223 2.40 1.16 24.22
C SER A 223 1.56 2.41 24.53
N GLY A 224 0.39 2.56 23.92
CA GLY A 224 -0.52 3.69 24.14
C GLY A 224 -0.42 4.82 23.14
N SER A 225 0.64 4.88 22.29
CA SER A 225 0.70 5.86 21.20
C SER A 225 -0.24 5.46 20.06
N SER A 226 -0.76 6.46 19.35
CA SER A 226 -1.62 6.26 18.19
C SER A 226 -1.32 7.30 17.12
N SER A 227 -1.38 6.87 15.86
CA SER A 227 -1.34 7.76 14.70
C SER A 227 -2.63 7.59 13.90
N SER A 228 -3.17 8.69 13.42
CA SER A 228 -4.38 8.67 12.61
C SER A 228 -4.08 9.13 11.18
N TYR A 229 -4.67 8.43 10.24
CA TYR A 229 -4.50 8.66 8.81
C TYR A 229 -5.87 8.80 8.14
N LYS A 230 -5.96 9.70 7.20
CA LYS A 230 -7.14 9.92 6.37
C LYS A 230 -6.83 9.47 4.94
N LEU A 231 -7.49 8.41 4.49
CA LEU A 231 -7.51 8.02 3.08
C LEU A 231 -8.77 8.63 2.45
N SER A 232 -8.59 9.35 1.36
CA SER A 232 -9.68 10.01 0.63
C SER A 232 -9.67 9.61 -0.84
N THR A 233 -10.85 9.56 -1.42
CA THR A 233 -11.10 9.35 -2.84
C THR A 233 -12.00 10.44 -3.39
N LYS A 234 -11.73 10.83 -4.63
CA LYS A 234 -12.48 11.86 -5.35
C LYS A 234 -12.75 11.36 -6.77
N VAL A 235 -13.98 11.54 -7.25
CA VAL A 235 -14.35 11.28 -8.64
C VAL A 235 -14.77 12.60 -9.28
N ASN A 236 -13.92 13.11 -10.16
CA ASN A 236 -14.15 14.34 -10.88
C ASN A 236 -15.10 14.10 -12.05
N TYR A 237 -16.06 15.00 -12.25
CA TYR A 237 -16.92 15.04 -13.42
C TYR A 237 -16.26 15.95 -14.49
N LEU A 238 -15.65 15.35 -15.52
CA LEU A 238 -14.85 16.09 -16.49
C LEU A 238 -15.63 16.48 -17.74
N ALA A 239 -16.44 15.57 -18.30
CA ALA A 239 -17.22 15.82 -19.50
C ALA A 239 -18.43 14.87 -19.62
N LEU A 240 -19.42 15.24 -20.43
CA LEU A 240 -20.63 14.48 -20.71
C LEU A 240 -20.79 14.25 -22.20
N ASP A 241 -20.95 13.01 -22.61
CA ASP A 241 -21.42 12.61 -23.94
C ASP A 241 -22.82 12.02 -23.84
N LYS A 242 -23.82 12.87 -24.09
CA LYS A 242 -25.24 12.48 -24.02
C LYS A 242 -25.60 11.49 -25.11
N THR A 243 -24.99 11.59 -26.29
CA THR A 243 -25.28 10.73 -27.44
C THR A 243 -24.90 9.29 -27.18
N ASN A 244 -23.70 9.07 -26.64
CA ASN A 244 -23.18 7.75 -26.34
C ASN A 244 -23.46 7.32 -24.88
N LYS A 245 -24.20 8.12 -24.10
CA LYS A 245 -24.51 7.86 -22.68
C LYS A 245 -23.24 7.57 -21.86
N LYS A 246 -22.24 8.45 -21.98
CA LYS A 246 -20.95 8.34 -21.28
C LYS A 246 -20.62 9.61 -20.51
N ILE A 247 -19.90 9.43 -19.42
CA ILE A 247 -19.27 10.50 -18.63
C ILE A 247 -17.76 10.28 -18.65
N LYS A 248 -16.99 11.35 -18.88
CA LYS A 248 -15.57 11.36 -18.62
C LYS A 248 -15.34 11.65 -17.14
N VAL A 249 -14.73 10.73 -16.44
CA VAL A 249 -14.40 10.85 -15.02
C VAL A 249 -12.89 10.89 -14.82
N GLY A 250 -12.46 11.57 -13.76
CA GLY A 250 -11.10 11.52 -13.25
C GLY A 250 -11.13 11.00 -11.81
N HIS A 251 -10.23 10.10 -11.47
CA HIS A 251 -10.11 9.58 -10.12
C HIS A 251 -8.89 10.18 -9.43
N VAL A 252 -9.06 10.63 -8.21
CA VAL A 252 -8.00 11.14 -7.35
C VAL A 252 -8.10 10.45 -5.99
N TRP A 253 -6.97 10.16 -5.41
CA TRP A 253 -6.86 9.64 -4.06
C TRP A 253 -5.80 10.42 -3.28
N ASN A 254 -5.89 10.40 -1.96
CA ASN A 254 -4.89 11.01 -1.11
C ASN A 254 -4.83 10.31 0.26
N LEU A 255 -3.63 10.17 0.80
CA LEU A 255 -3.36 9.68 2.16
C LEU A 255 -2.68 10.79 2.95
N THR A 256 -3.28 11.19 4.07
CA THR A 256 -2.74 12.23 4.95
C THR A 256 -2.71 11.78 6.39
N LYS A 257 -1.73 12.23 7.17
CA LYS A 257 -1.73 12.12 8.64
C LYS A 257 -2.56 13.25 9.24
N ILE A 258 -3.33 12.95 10.29
CA ILE A 258 -4.23 13.89 10.99
C ILE A 258 -4.03 13.86 12.50
#